data_4db09de3866e2c1b078f3663ac12b3a9
#
_entry.id   4db09de3866e2c1b078f3663ac12b3a9
#
_cell.length_a   1.000
_cell.length_b   1.000
_cell.length_c   1.000
_cell.angle_alpha   90.00
_cell.angle_beta   90.00
_cell.angle_gamma   90.00
#
_symmetry.space_group_name_H-M   'P 1'
#
loop_
_entity.id
_entity.type
_entity.pdbx_description
1 polymer ?
#
loop_
_entity_poly.entity_id
_entity_poly.type
_entity_poly.pdbx_seq_one_letter_code
_entity_poly.pdbx_strand_id
1 'polypeptide(L)' 'MLEVYIKTGCPYCEKQVDVLERQGKEFKLYNVSIDPEALKRAREDYKADKVPVVVEDGVLQYIGFGGGG' A
#
# COMPACT_ATOMS: atom_id res chain seq x y z
N MET A 1 1.45 -4.06 13.01
CA MET A 1 0.79 -2.87 12.44
C MET A 1 0.67 -3.00 10.94
N LEU A 2 -0.51 -2.79 10.43
CA LEU A 2 -0.77 -2.85 9.00
C LEU A 2 -0.25 -1.58 8.32
N GLU A 3 0.46 -1.73 7.22
CA GLU A 3 0.99 -0.61 6.44
C GLU A 3 0.49 -0.71 5.01
N VAL A 4 0.09 0.42 4.44
CA VAL A 4 -0.41 0.48 3.08
C VAL A 4 0.36 1.55 2.31
N TYR A 5 0.94 1.15 1.19
CA TYR A 5 1.69 2.05 0.31
C TYR A 5 0.82 2.39 -0.90
N ILE A 6 0.62 3.67 -1.12
CA ILE A 6 -0.21 4.19 -2.21
C ILE A 6 0.56 5.24 -2.99
N LYS A 7 -0.05 5.70 -4.09
CA LYS A 7 0.44 6.89 -4.82
C LYS A 7 -0.73 7.82 -5.11
N THR A 8 -0.42 9.07 -5.39
CA THR A 8 -1.42 10.08 -5.76
C THR A 8 -2.10 9.69 -7.08
N GLY A 9 -3.42 9.82 -7.13
CA GLY A 9 -4.19 9.57 -8.34
C GLY A 9 -4.36 8.11 -8.71
N CYS A 10 -4.24 7.22 -7.75
CA CYS A 10 -4.39 5.77 -7.98
C CYS A 10 -5.78 5.31 -7.54
N PRO A 11 -6.68 4.98 -8.48
CA PRO A 11 -8.04 4.51 -8.11
C PRO A 11 -8.04 3.23 -7.29
N TYR A 12 -7.14 2.30 -7.60
CA TYR A 12 -7.04 1.04 -6.85
C TYR A 12 -6.54 1.26 -5.43
N CYS A 13 -5.67 2.26 -5.24
CA CYS A 13 -5.21 2.62 -3.90
C CYS A 13 -6.37 3.15 -3.06
N GLU A 14 -7.22 3.98 -3.64
CA GLU A 14 -8.40 4.51 -2.96
C GLU A 14 -9.35 3.40 -2.56
N LYS A 15 -9.58 2.44 -3.45
CA LYS A 15 -10.43 1.28 -3.17
C LYS A 15 -9.86 0.44 -2.03
N GLN A 16 -8.55 0.22 -2.04
CA GLN A 16 -7.89 -0.56 -0.98
C GLN A 16 -8.04 0.11 0.37
N VAL A 17 -7.82 1.41 0.45
CA VAL A 17 -7.97 2.17 1.70
C VAL A 17 -9.43 2.11 2.17
N ASP A 18 -10.37 2.30 1.27
CA ASP A 18 -11.80 2.25 1.59
C ASP A 18 -12.20 0.89 2.19
N VAL A 19 -11.73 -0.20 1.60
CA VAL A 19 -12.02 -1.56 2.10
C VAL A 19 -11.47 -1.74 3.52
N LEU A 20 -10.23 -1.31 3.76
CA LEU A 20 -9.62 -1.44 5.08
C LEU A 20 -10.35 -0.60 6.13
N GLU A 21 -10.78 0.59 5.76
CA GLU A 21 -11.55 1.45 6.66
C GLU A 21 -12.91 0.82 7.00
N ARG A 22 -13.58 0.25 6.01
CA ARG A 22 -14.86 -0.44 6.21
C ARG A 22 -14.72 -1.67 7.10
N GLN A 23 -13.59 -2.33 7.04
CA GLN A 23 -13.30 -3.49 7.89
C GLN A 23 -12.90 -3.09 9.31
N GLY A 24 -12.78 -1.79 9.58
CA GLY A 24 -12.40 -1.29 10.89
C GLY A 24 -10.95 -1.56 11.26
N LYS A 25 -10.09 -1.77 10.28
CA LYS A 25 -8.68 -2.04 10.52
C LYS A 25 -7.89 -0.76 10.70
N GLU A 26 -6.95 -0.79 11.64
CA GLU A 26 -6.00 0.30 11.82
C GLU A 26 -4.80 0.05 10.91
N PHE A 27 -4.33 1.10 10.25
CA PHE A 27 -3.18 0.99 9.36
C PHE A 27 -2.45 2.32 9.24
N LYS A 28 -1.18 2.25 8.88
CA LYS A 28 -0.39 3.41 8.50
C LYS A 28 -0.42 3.55 6.99
N LEU A 29 -0.61 4.77 6.52
CA LEU A 29 -0.69 5.07 5.11
C LEU A 29 0.58 5.80 4.66
N TYR A 30 1.23 5.29 3.62
CA TYR A 30 2.41 5.90 3.03
C TYR A 30 2.14 6.22 1.58
N ASN A 31 2.42 7.47 1.18
CA ASN A 31 2.26 7.90 -0.20
C ASN A 31 3.63 7.96 -0.88
N VAL A 32 3.88 7.00 -1.77
CA VAL A 32 5.19 6.88 -2.44
C VAL A 32 5.46 7.98 -3.44
N SER A 33 4.41 8.74 -3.82
CA SER A 33 4.57 9.90 -4.72
C SER A 33 5.27 11.07 -4.03
N ILE A 34 5.16 11.16 -2.70
CA ILE A 34 5.70 12.29 -1.94
C ILE A 34 6.69 11.87 -0.85
N ASP A 35 6.84 10.57 -0.62
CA ASP A 35 7.75 10.05 0.41
C ASP A 35 8.77 9.13 -0.23
N PRO A 36 10.01 9.62 -0.50
CA PRO A 36 11.04 8.82 -1.15
C PRO A 36 11.46 7.59 -0.36
N GLU A 37 11.42 7.65 0.97
CA GLU A 37 11.79 6.50 1.80
C GLU A 37 10.75 5.40 1.70
N ALA A 38 9.46 5.77 1.65
CA ALA A 38 8.40 4.81 1.46
C ALA A 38 8.50 4.14 0.09
N LEU A 39 8.81 4.92 -0.95
CA LEU A 39 9.02 4.39 -2.29
C LEU A 39 10.17 3.38 -2.30
N LYS A 40 11.26 3.72 -1.64
CA LYS A 40 12.44 2.85 -1.55
C LYS A 40 12.08 1.53 -0.88
N ARG A 41 11.36 1.59 0.26
CA ARG A 41 10.94 0.37 0.96
C ARG A 41 10.05 -0.50 0.08
N ALA A 42 9.08 0.11 -0.59
CA ALA A 42 8.17 -0.63 -1.46
C ALA A 42 8.93 -1.36 -2.56
N ARG A 43 9.91 -0.69 -3.17
CA ARG A 43 10.68 -1.27 -4.27
C ARG A 43 11.73 -2.27 -3.81
N GLU A 44 12.48 -1.95 -2.76
CA GLU A 44 13.62 -2.76 -2.34
C GLU A 44 13.25 -3.84 -1.36
N ASP A 45 12.45 -3.50 -0.33
CA ASP A 45 12.10 -4.46 0.72
C ASP A 45 11.00 -5.41 0.27
N TYR A 46 10.03 -4.93 -0.50
CA TYR A 46 8.87 -5.72 -0.91
C TYR A 46 8.85 -6.04 -2.39
N LYS A 47 9.83 -5.56 -3.14
CA LYS A 47 9.95 -5.82 -4.59
C LYS A 47 8.70 -5.41 -5.37
N ALA A 48 8.01 -4.38 -4.89
CA ALA A 48 6.77 -3.93 -5.50
C ALA A 48 7.04 -3.03 -6.70
N ASP A 49 6.40 -3.34 -7.81
CA ASP A 49 6.45 -2.53 -9.02
C ASP A 49 5.16 -1.76 -9.27
N LYS A 50 4.18 -1.92 -8.38
CA LYS A 50 2.90 -1.23 -8.47
C LYS A 50 2.30 -1.07 -7.09
N VAL A 51 1.25 -0.26 -6.99
CA VAL A 51 0.51 0.02 -5.76
C VAL A 51 -0.95 -0.36 -5.95
N PRO A 52 -1.72 -0.58 -4.88
CA PRO A 52 -1.33 -0.50 -3.48
C PRO A 52 -0.48 -1.69 -3.03
N VAL A 53 0.35 -1.47 -2.00
CA VAL A 53 1.12 -2.54 -1.36
C VAL A 53 0.65 -2.64 0.08
N VAL A 54 0.26 -3.83 0.50
CA VAL A 54 -0.24 -4.08 1.85
C VAL A 54 0.72 -4.97 2.60
N VAL A 55 1.19 -4.49 3.76
CA VAL A 55 2.20 -5.15 4.58
C VAL A 55 1.67 -5.24 6.01
N GLU A 56 1.79 -6.40 6.64
CA GLU A 56 1.41 -6.62 8.04
C GLU A 56 2.63 -7.04 8.83
N ASP A 57 3.00 -6.22 9.83
CA ASP A 57 4.15 -6.49 10.71
C ASP A 57 5.43 -6.82 9.93
N GLY A 58 5.67 -6.08 8.84
CA GLY A 58 6.84 -6.27 8.02
C GLY A 58 6.76 -7.40 7.01
N VAL A 59 5.61 -8.11 6.97
CA VAL A 59 5.40 -9.22 6.03
C VAL A 59 4.46 -8.78 4.91
N LEU A 60 4.93 -8.88 3.67
CA LEU A 60 4.13 -8.53 2.50
C LEU A 60 2.89 -9.41 2.41
N GLN A 61 1.71 -8.79 2.32
CA GLN A 61 0.46 -9.51 2.18
C GLN A 61 0.07 -9.64 0.71
N TYR A 62 0.03 -8.51 0.00
CA TYR A 62 -0.24 -8.53 -1.44
C TYR A 62 0.13 -7.19 -2.07
N ILE A 63 0.24 -7.21 -3.40
CA ILE A 63 0.53 -6.05 -4.24
C ILE A 63 -0.61 -5.93 -5.27
N GLY A 64 -1.13 -4.71 -5.42
CA GLY A 64 -2.26 -4.46 -6.30
C GLY A 64 -3.60 -4.74 -5.61
N PHE A 65 -4.68 -4.27 -6.22
CA PHE A 65 -6.03 -4.46 -5.69
C PHE A 65 -6.84 -5.26 -6.71
N GLY A 66 -7.30 -6.44 -6.29
CA GLY A 66 -8.05 -7.32 -7.17
C GLY A 66 -7.28 -7.71 -8.43
N GLY A 67 -5.94 -7.79 -8.35
CA GLY A 67 -5.09 -8.08 -9.50
C GLY A 67 -4.73 -6.87 -10.33
N GLY A 68 -5.24 -5.68 -9.98
CA GLY A 68 -4.90 -4.43 -10.63
C GLY A 68 -3.92 -3.61 -9.80
N GLY A 69 -3.55 -2.46 -10.27
CA GLY A 69 -2.65 -1.59 -9.49
C GLY A 69 -2.10 -0.46 -10.31
#